data_19c9765d83373c5a7a07d447670cc32e
#
_entry.id   19c9765d83373c5a7a07d447670cc32e
#
_cell.length_a   1.000
_cell.length_b   1.000
_cell.length_c   1.000
_cell.angle_alpha   90.00
_cell.angle_beta   90.00
_cell.angle_gamma   90.00
#
_symmetry.space_group_name_H-M   'P 1'
#
loop_
_entity.id
_entity.type
_entity.pdbx_description
1 polymer ?
#
loop_
_entity_poly.entity_id
_entity_poly.type
_entity_poly.pdbx_seq_one_letter_code
_entity_poly.pdbx_strand_id
1 'polypeptide(L)' 'MAQDNKKRHIVSYENMSRELAEAFLEKYPRGFSDYLPDLVKYTKPDGTPFYAVMIEIPDAIYLVKIKVKIDD' A
#
# COMPACT_ATOMS: atom_id res chain seq x y z
N MET A 1 0.50 -6.91 -25.63
CA MET A 1 0.19 -7.10 -25.05
C MET A 1 0.39 -7.06 -23.95
N ALA A 2 0.41 -6.70 -23.43
CA ALA A 2 0.87 -6.57 -22.36
C ALA A 2 0.16 -7.03 -21.36
N GLN A 3 0.19 -7.68 -20.79
CA GLN A 3 -0.36 -8.06 -20.03
C GLN A 3 -0.08 -7.85 -18.88
N ASP A 4 -0.22 -7.59 -18.30
CA ASP A 4 -0.08 -7.30 -17.19
C ASP A 4 -0.30 -8.25 -16.34
N ASN A 5 0.42 -9.13 -16.06
CA ASN A 5 0.35 -10.17 -15.13
C ASN A 5 1.16 -9.88 -13.91
N LYS A 6 1.20 -8.67 -13.51
CA LYS A 6 1.90 -8.32 -12.28
C LYS A 6 1.20 -8.95 -11.10
N LYS A 7 1.94 -9.59 -10.25
CA LYS A 7 1.39 -10.20 -9.05
C LYS A 7 1.07 -9.13 -8.01
N ARG A 8 0.02 -9.38 -7.26
CA ARG A 8 -0.37 -8.47 -6.20
C ARG A 8 -0.01 -9.07 -4.87
N HIS A 9 0.58 -8.25 -4.02
CA HIS A 9 1.00 -8.68 -2.70
C HIS A 9 0.50 -7.68 -1.68
N ILE A 10 0.25 -8.16 -0.47
CA ILE A 10 -0.13 -7.29 0.63
C ILE A 10 1.01 -7.31 1.63
N VAL A 11 1.46 -6.14 2.05
CA VAL A 11 2.56 -6.04 2.98
C VAL A 11 2.27 -4.91 3.97
N SER A 12 2.71 -5.06 5.19
CA SER A 12 2.58 -4.00 6.18
C SER A 12 3.61 -2.91 5.93
N TYR A 13 3.26 -1.69 6.27
CA TYR A 13 4.16 -0.55 6.10
C TYR A 13 5.52 -0.82 6.74
N GLU A 14 5.52 -1.44 7.92
CA GLU A 14 6.76 -1.71 8.63
C GLU A 14 7.58 -2.82 7.99
N ASN A 15 6.98 -3.62 7.12
CA ASN A 15 7.67 -4.74 6.51
C ASN A 15 8.00 -4.53 5.05
N MET A 16 7.95 -3.30 4.59
CA MET A 16 8.28 -3.03 3.20
C MET A 16 9.74 -3.33 2.92
N SER A 17 10.01 -3.93 1.76
CA SER A 17 11.39 -4.09 1.31
C SER A 17 11.98 -2.73 0.98
N ARG A 18 13.29 -2.69 0.85
CA ARG A 18 13.96 -1.44 0.50
C ARG A 18 13.46 -0.86 -0.81
N GLU A 19 13.30 -1.73 -1.81
CA GLU A 19 12.82 -1.28 -3.11
C GLU A 19 11.41 -0.72 -3.00
N LEU A 20 10.55 -1.39 -2.27
CA LEU A 20 9.19 -0.93 -2.10
C LEU A 20 9.16 0.37 -1.29
N ALA A 21 9.98 0.46 -0.27
CA ALA A 21 10.04 1.67 0.53
C ALA A 21 10.49 2.88 -0.29
N GLU A 22 11.44 2.67 -1.18
CA GLU A 22 11.89 3.73 -2.07
C GLU A 22 10.78 4.16 -3.02
N ALA A 23 10.05 3.21 -3.56
CA ALA A 23 8.94 3.53 -4.45
C ALA A 23 7.84 4.27 -3.69
N PHE A 24 7.61 3.87 -2.45
CA PHE A 24 6.63 4.53 -1.60
C PHE A 24 7.03 6.00 -1.35
N LEU A 25 8.30 6.22 -1.04
CA LEU A 25 8.78 7.58 -0.79
C LEU A 25 8.73 8.44 -2.05
N GLU A 26 8.99 7.84 -3.19
CA GLU A 26 8.90 8.58 -4.43
C GLU A 26 7.49 9.02 -4.71
N LYS A 27 6.53 8.18 -4.45
CA LYS A 27 5.14 8.50 -4.70
C LYS A 27 4.58 9.43 -3.62
N TYR A 28 5.04 9.24 -2.38
CA TYR A 28 4.51 10.02 -1.24
C TYR A 28 5.67 10.63 -0.45
N PRO A 29 6.34 11.63 -1.03
CA PRO A 29 7.53 12.20 -0.37
C PRO A 29 7.24 12.87 0.96
N ARG A 30 6.03 13.32 1.16
CA ARG A 30 5.69 13.95 2.43
C ARG A 30 5.12 12.96 3.44
N GLY A 31 4.93 11.72 3.02
CA GLY A 31 4.46 10.67 3.91
C GLY A 31 2.96 10.75 4.15
N PHE A 32 2.57 10.78 5.40
CA PHE A 32 1.16 10.64 5.78
C PHE A 32 0.24 11.62 5.06
N SER A 33 0.64 12.87 4.98
CA SER A 33 -0.19 13.88 4.35
C SER A 33 -0.44 13.59 2.88
N ASP A 34 0.55 12.98 2.23
CA ASP A 34 0.44 12.69 0.81
C ASP A 34 -0.39 11.44 0.55
N TYR A 35 -0.24 10.41 1.35
CA TYR A 35 -0.95 9.17 1.03
C TYR A 35 -2.34 9.10 1.65
N LEU A 36 -2.63 9.97 2.59
CA LEU A 36 -3.93 9.93 3.27
C LEU A 36 -5.11 9.98 2.29
N PRO A 37 -5.11 10.86 1.30
CA PRO A 37 -6.22 10.90 0.35
C PRO A 37 -6.33 9.65 -0.52
N ASP A 38 -5.23 8.91 -0.64
CA ASP A 38 -5.21 7.72 -1.47
C ASP A 38 -5.48 6.45 -0.69
N LEU A 39 -5.70 6.54 0.61
CA LEU A 39 -5.99 5.36 1.41
C LEU A 39 -7.33 4.77 1.00
N VAL A 40 -7.35 3.48 0.82
CA VAL A 40 -8.55 2.76 0.45
C VAL A 40 -8.85 1.73 1.52
N LYS A 41 -10.10 1.64 1.91
CA LYS A 41 -10.51 0.67 2.91
C LYS A 41 -10.78 -0.65 2.24
N TYR A 42 -10.15 -1.69 2.74
CA TYR A 42 -10.34 -3.04 2.26
C TYR A 42 -10.91 -3.87 3.39
N THR A 43 -11.57 -4.97 3.04
CA THR A 43 -12.12 -5.87 4.04
C THR A 43 -11.53 -7.26 3.80
N LYS A 44 -10.96 -7.85 4.83
CA LYS A 44 -10.42 -9.19 4.73
C LYS A 44 -11.57 -10.19 4.67
N PRO A 45 -11.31 -11.41 4.20
CA PRO A 45 -12.35 -12.43 4.16
C PRO A 45 -13.01 -12.71 5.51
N ASP A 46 -12.29 -12.47 6.60
CA ASP A 46 -12.85 -12.67 7.94
C ASP A 46 -13.68 -11.48 8.41
N GLY A 47 -13.80 -10.46 7.59
CA GLY A 47 -14.59 -9.29 7.95
C GLY A 47 -13.83 -8.14 8.57
N THR A 48 -12.53 -8.31 8.79
CA THR A 48 -11.72 -7.27 9.42
C THR A 48 -11.32 -6.20 8.42
N PRO A 49 -11.60 -4.93 8.67
CA PRO A 49 -11.21 -3.89 7.73
C PRO A 49 -9.76 -3.48 7.91
N PHE A 50 -9.16 -3.01 6.83
CA PHE A 50 -7.82 -2.42 6.91
C PHE A 50 -7.70 -1.35 5.84
N TYR A 51 -6.77 -0.44 6.04
CA TYR A 51 -6.51 0.61 5.07
C TYR A 51 -5.18 0.35 4.40
N ALA A 52 -5.11 0.59 3.12
CA ALA A 52 -3.89 0.37 2.36
C ALA A 52 -3.80 1.32 1.19
N VAL A 53 -2.60 1.53 0.70
CA VAL A 53 -2.37 2.28 -0.54
C VAL A 53 -1.71 1.35 -1.53
N MET A 54 -1.96 1.59 -2.80
CA MET A 54 -1.39 0.76 -3.86
C MET A 54 -0.10 1.37 -4.36
N ILE A 55 0.96 0.59 -4.33
CA ILE A 55 2.26 1.00 -4.86
C ILE A 55 2.62 0.04 -5.98
N GLU A 56 2.85 0.57 -7.15
CA GLU A 56 3.23 -0.25 -8.29
C GLU A 56 4.72 -0.13 -8.56
N ILE A 57 5.39 -1.24 -8.64
CA ILE A 57 6.79 -1.27 -9.07
C ILE A 57 6.86 -2.15 -10.32
N PRO A 58 7.96 -2.12 -11.05
CA PRO A 58 8.00 -2.87 -12.31
C PRO A 58 7.72 -4.36 -12.18
N ASP A 59 8.05 -4.94 -11.03
CA ASP A 59 7.87 -6.37 -10.84
C ASP A 59 6.52 -6.76 -10.26
N ALA A 60 5.83 -5.88 -9.59
CA ALA A 60 4.62 -6.26 -8.86
C ALA A 60 3.83 -5.05 -8.42
N ILE A 61 2.63 -5.31 -7.94
CA ILE A 61 1.81 -4.28 -7.32
C ILE A 61 1.67 -4.66 -5.84
N TYR A 62 1.94 -3.71 -4.97
CA TYR A 62 1.85 -3.95 -3.55
C TYR A 62 0.75 -3.12 -2.92
N LEU A 63 -0.02 -3.76 -2.05
CA LEU A 63 -0.95 -3.05 -1.19
C LEU A 63 -0.25 -2.91 0.15
N VAL A 64 0.12 -1.68 0.48
CA VAL A 64 0.86 -1.41 1.71
C VAL A 64 -0.16 -1.06 2.79
N LYS A 65 -0.30 -1.94 3.75
CA LYS A 65 -1.25 -1.75 4.85
C LYS A 65 -0.73 -0.66 5.79
N ILE A 66 -1.58 0.32 6.03
CA ILE A 66 -1.22 1.43 6.90
C ILE A 66 -2.09 1.33 8.15
N LYS A 67 -1.44 1.43 9.31
CA LYS A 67 -2.19 1.48 10.54
C LYS A 67 -2.70 2.87 10.72
N VAL A 68 -4.00 3.02 10.65
CA VAL A 68 -4.63 4.30 10.90
C VAL A 68 -5.18 4.25 12.30
N LYS A 69 -4.66 5.16 13.15
CA LYS A 69 -5.19 5.24 14.46
C LYS A 69 -6.42 6.05 14.38
N ILE A 70 -7.52 5.47 14.67
CA ILE A 70 -8.75 6.19 14.76
C ILE A 70 -9.04 6.34 16.21
N ASP A 71 -9.05 7.58 16.67
CA ASP A 71 -9.38 7.82 18.00
C ASP A 71 -10.82 7.96 18.10
N ASP A 72 -11.39 7.22 18.85
CA ASP A 72 -12.83 7.35 19.09
C ASP A 72 -13.11 8.26 20.20
#